data_d9a6a9b96fb8a245e3b4e5195f9e5028
#
_entry.id   d9a6a9b96fb8a245e3b4e5195f9e5028
#
_cell.length_a   1.000
_cell.length_b   1.000
_cell.length_c   1.000
_cell.angle_alpha   90.00
_cell.angle_beta   90.00
_cell.angle_gamma   90.00
#
_symmetry.space_group_name_H-M   'P 1'
#
loop_
_entity.id
_entity.type
_entity.pdbx_description
1 polymer ?
#
loop_
_entity_poly.entity_id
_entity_poly.type
_entity_poly.pdbx_seq_one_letter_code
_entity_poly.pdbx_strand_id
1 'polypeptide(L)'
;MASRYGYHRDELYFLAAGRHLSWGYPDQPPLTPLVAELMAAIDPDSLLLLRLPGVLAATLVVVCAGLLAREFGGGRGAQALAAATVASSALLMGAGHMLSTAVFDLAVWSVLSLLVLQLVGRDGIESTARRKSLWCSGPRLWIAIGVVVGVGLQNKLLLIFPLAALVVSLLLLGPRKIFATKYFPIAIGIAVLIWLPYLGWQARNGWPQWEMGRAIAGGSSGTSDSPIMFVLLQFGLMGPVLAPLWLFGLWRLARDHRYRAFAATYGLLLVLFFVIGGKAYYLGAMYPILLAAGAVPLATWLGERKIGWAAVSFGVAINAALCAVLFLPVLPVSVLKDTPVLAVNYDAGETIGWPEFVRQVGAVRASMGDDIAVLTANYGEAGAIERFGAPYHLPVPHSGHNSYWWWGPPRDGTAEYLAVGIERDRLAEIFAEIRPAGRIDNGLGIDNDEQGEPLFICRSPRAPWSELWVRAKHLG
;
A
#
# COMPACT_ATOMS: atom_id res chain seq x y z
N MET A 1 -13.93 7.58 -13.26
CA MET A 1 -14.11 6.91 -11.98
C MET A 1 -13.09 7.40 -10.95
N ALA A 2 -11.82 7.51 -11.27
CA ALA A 2 -10.75 7.87 -10.31
C ALA A 2 -10.94 9.20 -9.55
N SER A 3 -11.82 10.10 -9.97
CA SER A 3 -12.12 11.38 -9.30
C SER A 3 -13.52 11.43 -8.66
N ARG A 4 -14.26 10.33 -8.63
CA ARG A 4 -15.65 10.32 -8.11
C ARG A 4 -15.74 10.49 -6.60
N TYR A 5 -14.82 9.86 -5.87
CA TYR A 5 -14.56 10.10 -4.46
C TYR A 5 -13.34 11.02 -4.36
N GLY A 6 -13.11 11.62 -3.22
CA GLY A 6 -12.00 12.55 -3.01
C GLY A 6 -10.63 11.90 -2.93
N TYR A 7 -9.70 12.61 -2.33
CA TYR A 7 -8.40 12.09 -1.95
C TYR A 7 -8.54 11.07 -0.83
N HIS A 8 -7.75 10.00 -0.87
CA HIS A 8 -7.55 9.15 0.30
C HIS A 8 -6.64 9.86 1.31
N ARG A 9 -6.83 9.59 2.61
CA ARG A 9 -5.99 10.18 3.67
C ARG A 9 -4.48 10.01 3.43
N ASP A 10 -4.07 8.84 2.92
CA ASP A 10 -2.68 8.57 2.58
C ASP A 10 -2.20 9.40 1.38
N GLU A 11 -3.06 9.65 0.37
CA GLU A 11 -2.71 10.52 -0.77
C GLU A 11 -2.45 11.96 -0.32
N LEU A 12 -3.26 12.48 0.64
CA LEU A 12 -3.03 13.78 1.26
C LEU A 12 -1.70 13.82 2.01
N TYR A 13 -1.40 12.75 2.74
CA TYR A 13 -0.13 12.61 3.44
C TYR A 13 1.06 12.50 2.49
N PHE A 14 0.97 11.75 1.39
CA PHE A 14 2.06 11.67 0.40
C PHE A 14 2.31 13.01 -0.28
N LEU A 15 1.27 13.81 -0.52
CA LEU A 15 1.43 15.18 -1.02
C LEU A 15 2.15 16.07 -0.01
N ALA A 16 1.80 16.00 1.27
CA ALA A 16 2.49 16.73 2.33
C ALA A 16 3.95 16.26 2.47
N ALA A 17 4.20 14.96 2.50
CA ALA A 17 5.54 14.39 2.55
C ALA A 17 6.37 14.72 1.30
N GLY A 18 5.74 14.85 0.13
CA GLY A 18 6.36 15.29 -1.11
C GLY A 18 6.88 16.74 -1.03
N ARG A 19 6.16 17.65 -0.36
CA ARG A 19 6.64 19.02 -0.10
C ARG A 19 7.83 19.07 0.87
N HIS A 20 7.97 18.03 1.72
CA HIS A 20 9.05 17.85 2.68
C HIS A 20 9.98 16.70 2.28
N LEU A 21 10.43 16.67 1.01
CA LEU A 21 11.24 15.57 0.48
C LEU A 21 12.46 15.26 1.35
N SER A 22 12.56 14.01 1.74
CA SER A 22 13.66 13.47 2.52
C SER A 22 14.05 12.08 2.02
N TRP A 23 15.23 11.60 2.39
CA TRP A 23 15.69 10.25 2.05
C TRP A 23 14.95 9.14 2.82
N GLY A 24 14.05 9.50 3.72
CA GLY A 24 13.21 8.58 4.46
C GLY A 24 12.23 9.31 5.35
N TYR A 25 11.27 8.55 5.85
CA TYR A 25 10.24 8.98 6.78
C TYR A 25 10.10 7.92 7.89
N PRO A 26 9.43 8.20 9.01
CA PRO A 26 9.30 7.25 10.10
C PRO A 26 8.51 5.98 9.71
N ASP A 27 7.57 6.13 8.79
CA ASP A 27 6.60 5.12 8.38
C ASP A 27 6.89 4.52 7.00
N GLN A 28 7.69 5.21 6.16
CA GLN A 28 7.91 4.78 4.78
C GLN A 28 9.23 5.28 4.18
N PRO A 29 9.76 4.60 3.16
CA PRO A 29 10.83 5.10 2.30
C PRO A 29 10.33 6.20 1.33
N PRO A 30 11.24 6.90 0.60
CA PRO A 30 10.92 8.14 -0.10
C PRO A 30 10.21 8.00 -1.44
N LEU A 31 10.08 6.80 -2.04
CA LEU A 31 9.64 6.67 -3.44
C LEU A 31 8.22 7.18 -3.66
N THR A 32 7.26 6.79 -2.83
CA THR A 32 5.86 7.21 -3.00
C THR A 32 5.66 8.72 -2.77
N PRO A 33 6.23 9.36 -1.72
CA PRO A 33 6.24 10.83 -1.60
C PRO A 33 6.90 11.54 -2.79
N LEU A 34 8.02 11.03 -3.31
CA LEU A 34 8.66 11.58 -4.50
C LEU A 34 7.74 11.51 -5.73
N VAL A 35 7.05 10.39 -5.92
CA VAL A 35 6.08 10.24 -7.02
C VAL A 35 4.92 11.23 -6.85
N ALA A 36 4.41 11.41 -5.63
CA ALA A 36 3.36 12.40 -5.35
C ALA A 36 3.81 13.81 -5.71
N GLU A 37 5.02 14.21 -5.31
CA GLU A 37 5.59 15.52 -5.63
C GLU A 37 5.78 15.72 -7.13
N LEU A 38 6.32 14.72 -7.85
CA LEU A 38 6.48 14.79 -9.30
C LEU A 38 5.15 14.99 -10.03
N MET A 39 4.07 14.34 -9.57
CA MET A 39 2.74 14.54 -10.14
C MET A 39 2.15 15.90 -9.78
N ALA A 40 2.31 16.34 -8.53
CA ALA A 40 1.87 17.67 -8.08
C ALA A 40 2.64 18.81 -8.76
N ALA A 41 3.92 18.61 -9.11
CA ALA A 41 4.70 19.60 -9.87
C ALA A 41 4.19 19.80 -11.31
N ILE A 42 3.50 18.81 -11.89
CA ILE A 42 2.90 18.91 -13.23
C ILE A 42 1.53 19.59 -13.12
N ASP A 43 0.66 19.09 -12.23
CA ASP A 43 -0.66 19.65 -11.96
C ASP A 43 -1.05 19.35 -10.50
N PRO A 44 -0.93 20.35 -9.60
CA PRO A 44 -1.18 20.15 -8.18
C PRO A 44 -2.65 19.84 -7.86
N ASP A 45 -3.58 20.15 -8.76
CA ASP A 45 -5.02 20.00 -8.54
C ASP A 45 -5.60 18.72 -9.16
N SER A 46 -4.81 18.00 -9.97
CA SER A 46 -5.26 16.83 -10.70
C SER A 46 -5.13 15.53 -9.88
N LEU A 47 -6.23 15.10 -9.26
CA LEU A 47 -6.30 13.78 -8.63
C LEU A 47 -6.08 12.63 -9.63
N LEU A 48 -6.48 12.83 -10.90
CA LEU A 48 -6.23 11.83 -11.96
C LEU A 48 -4.74 11.66 -12.23
N LEU A 49 -4.01 12.76 -12.29
CA LEU A 49 -2.57 12.71 -12.51
C LEU A 49 -1.85 12.09 -11.31
N LEU A 50 -2.25 12.43 -10.09
CA LEU A 50 -1.70 11.84 -8.86
C LEU A 50 -1.85 10.31 -8.86
N ARG A 51 -2.96 9.76 -9.36
CA ARG A 51 -3.27 8.33 -9.39
C ARG A 51 -2.70 7.58 -10.59
N LEU A 52 -2.27 8.30 -11.64
CA LEU A 52 -1.75 7.68 -12.86
C LEU A 52 -0.58 6.70 -12.62
N PRO A 53 0.44 7.01 -11.78
CA PRO A 53 1.52 6.06 -11.48
C PRO A 53 1.01 4.76 -10.84
N GLY A 54 -0.01 4.84 -9.97
CA GLY A 54 -0.65 3.66 -9.37
C GLY A 54 -1.32 2.78 -10.43
N VAL A 55 -2.06 3.38 -11.35
CA VAL A 55 -2.70 2.67 -12.47
C VAL A 55 -1.66 2.01 -13.38
N LEU A 56 -0.54 2.67 -13.67
CA LEU A 56 0.55 2.11 -14.45
C LEU A 56 1.22 0.93 -13.74
N ALA A 57 1.43 1.04 -12.42
CA ALA A 57 1.95 -0.06 -11.61
C ALA A 57 0.99 -1.26 -11.59
N ALA A 58 -0.31 -1.03 -11.42
CA ALA A 58 -1.34 -2.08 -11.51
C ALA A 58 -1.35 -2.76 -12.89
N THR A 59 -1.22 -1.97 -13.97
CA THR A 59 -1.09 -2.51 -15.34
C THR A 59 0.14 -3.39 -15.48
N LEU A 60 1.27 -3.00 -14.89
CA LEU A 60 2.49 -3.81 -14.88
C LEU A 60 2.28 -5.15 -14.16
N VAL A 61 1.55 -5.17 -13.03
CA VAL A 61 1.20 -6.42 -12.32
C VAL A 61 0.41 -7.37 -13.24
N VAL A 62 -0.60 -6.85 -13.94
CA VAL A 62 -1.43 -7.62 -14.90
C VAL A 62 -0.58 -8.19 -16.03
N VAL A 63 0.30 -7.38 -16.61
CA VAL A 63 1.23 -7.83 -17.67
C VAL A 63 2.18 -8.91 -17.13
N CYS A 64 2.74 -8.73 -15.93
CA CYS A 64 3.59 -9.72 -15.28
C CYS A 64 2.86 -11.05 -15.05
N ALA A 65 1.58 -11.03 -14.66
CA ALA A 65 0.79 -12.25 -14.49
C ALA A 65 0.68 -13.06 -15.80
N GLY A 66 0.43 -12.40 -16.93
CA GLY A 66 0.46 -13.02 -18.26
C GLY A 66 1.84 -13.60 -18.60
N LEU A 67 2.91 -12.85 -18.32
CA LEU A 67 4.29 -13.30 -18.56
C LEU A 67 4.69 -14.47 -17.65
N LEU A 68 4.26 -14.48 -16.38
CA LEU A 68 4.45 -15.61 -15.47
C LEU A 68 3.77 -16.88 -16.00
N ALA A 69 2.52 -16.76 -16.50
CA ALA A 69 1.83 -17.89 -17.14
C ALA A 69 2.60 -18.39 -18.37
N ARG A 70 3.19 -17.51 -19.15
CA ARG A 70 4.06 -17.88 -20.29
C ARG A 70 5.32 -18.62 -19.85
N GLU A 71 5.99 -18.18 -18.79
CA GLU A 71 7.18 -18.86 -18.25
C GLU A 71 6.83 -20.26 -17.71
N PHE A 72 5.62 -20.45 -17.18
CA PHE A 72 5.08 -21.79 -16.85
C PHE A 72 4.66 -22.63 -18.06
N GLY A 73 4.92 -22.18 -19.28
CA GLY A 73 4.62 -22.89 -20.52
C GLY A 73 3.22 -22.66 -21.06
N GLY A 74 2.48 -21.68 -20.52
CA GLY A 74 1.12 -21.35 -20.95
C GLY A 74 1.05 -20.67 -22.32
N GLY A 75 0.12 -21.11 -23.19
CA GLY A 75 -0.23 -20.45 -24.42
C GLY A 75 -0.98 -19.14 -24.22
N ARG A 76 -1.43 -18.47 -25.30
CA ARG A 76 -2.13 -17.17 -25.24
C ARG A 76 -3.37 -17.18 -24.35
N GLY A 77 -4.16 -18.27 -24.36
CA GLY A 77 -5.34 -18.41 -23.50
C GLY A 77 -4.98 -18.41 -22.00
N ALA A 78 -3.93 -19.13 -21.61
CA ALA A 78 -3.45 -19.15 -20.22
C ALA A 78 -2.92 -17.77 -19.78
N GLN A 79 -2.20 -17.08 -20.66
CA GLN A 79 -1.68 -15.74 -20.41
C GLN A 79 -2.82 -14.73 -20.21
N ALA A 80 -3.82 -14.75 -21.10
CA ALA A 80 -5.01 -13.90 -20.98
C ALA A 80 -5.82 -14.20 -19.71
N LEU A 81 -5.99 -15.49 -19.38
CA LEU A 81 -6.69 -15.90 -18.17
C LEU A 81 -5.97 -15.44 -16.91
N ALA A 82 -4.65 -15.61 -16.81
CA ALA A 82 -3.86 -15.13 -15.68
C ALA A 82 -3.94 -13.61 -15.53
N ALA A 83 -3.80 -12.87 -16.63
CA ALA A 83 -3.93 -11.42 -16.64
C ALA A 83 -5.34 -10.97 -16.21
N ALA A 84 -6.39 -11.58 -16.74
CA ALA A 84 -7.78 -11.26 -16.43
C ALA A 84 -8.14 -11.55 -14.95
N THR A 85 -7.66 -12.67 -14.41
CA THR A 85 -7.91 -13.01 -12.99
C THR A 85 -7.22 -12.06 -12.05
N VAL A 86 -5.97 -11.66 -12.32
CA VAL A 86 -5.26 -10.66 -11.51
C VAL A 86 -5.93 -9.29 -11.65
N ALA A 87 -6.31 -8.87 -12.85
CA ALA A 87 -7.01 -7.60 -13.08
C ALA A 87 -8.37 -7.53 -12.39
N SER A 88 -9.05 -8.68 -12.19
CA SER A 88 -10.35 -8.77 -11.54
C SER A 88 -10.28 -8.92 -10.01
N SER A 89 -9.09 -8.95 -9.42
CA SER A 89 -8.93 -9.16 -7.98
C SER A 89 -9.23 -7.90 -7.16
N ALA A 90 -9.83 -8.09 -5.97
CA ALA A 90 -10.10 -7.02 -5.02
C ALA A 90 -8.83 -6.26 -4.63
N LEU A 91 -7.75 -6.99 -4.34
CA LEU A 91 -6.47 -6.41 -3.95
C LEU A 91 -5.90 -5.45 -5.00
N LEU A 92 -5.91 -5.86 -6.28
CA LEU A 92 -5.35 -4.99 -7.33
C LEU A 92 -6.26 -3.80 -7.63
N MET A 93 -7.58 -3.99 -7.60
CA MET A 93 -8.54 -2.90 -7.76
C MET A 93 -8.42 -1.89 -6.61
N GLY A 94 -8.38 -2.37 -5.36
CA GLY A 94 -8.25 -1.52 -4.18
C GLY A 94 -6.92 -0.76 -4.15
N ALA A 95 -5.79 -1.44 -4.34
CA ALA A 95 -4.48 -0.78 -4.30
C ALA A 95 -4.18 0.07 -5.53
N GLY A 96 -4.71 -0.29 -6.71
CA GLY A 96 -4.33 0.29 -8.00
C GLY A 96 -5.14 1.53 -8.42
N HIS A 97 -6.27 1.83 -7.76
CA HIS A 97 -7.07 3.01 -8.11
C HIS A 97 -6.65 4.28 -7.36
N MET A 98 -5.76 4.15 -6.40
CA MET A 98 -5.18 5.23 -5.60
C MET A 98 -3.66 5.26 -5.75
N LEU A 99 -3.03 6.37 -5.38
CA LEU A 99 -1.59 6.38 -5.15
C LEU A 99 -1.31 5.69 -3.80
N SER A 100 -0.64 4.54 -3.82
CA SER A 100 -0.34 3.79 -2.61
C SER A 100 1.01 3.09 -2.68
N THR A 101 1.66 2.91 -1.54
CA THR A 101 2.87 2.07 -1.44
C THR A 101 2.60 0.61 -1.81
N ALA A 102 1.36 0.15 -1.62
CA ALA A 102 0.95 -1.24 -1.83
C ALA A 102 0.98 -1.64 -3.32
N VAL A 103 0.50 -0.77 -4.22
CA VAL A 103 0.49 -1.10 -5.67
C VAL A 103 1.90 -1.15 -6.24
N PHE A 104 2.81 -0.29 -5.80
CA PHE A 104 4.22 -0.35 -6.21
C PHE A 104 4.90 -1.60 -5.65
N ASP A 105 4.61 -2.00 -4.41
CA ASP A 105 5.12 -3.24 -3.82
C ASP A 105 4.66 -4.47 -4.61
N LEU A 106 3.37 -4.54 -4.99
CA LEU A 106 2.83 -5.58 -5.87
C LEU A 106 3.53 -5.63 -7.22
N ALA A 107 3.81 -4.47 -7.83
CA ALA A 107 4.50 -4.39 -9.12
C ALA A 107 5.96 -4.87 -8.99
N VAL A 108 6.69 -4.39 -7.99
CA VAL A 108 8.06 -4.81 -7.69
C VAL A 108 8.12 -6.32 -7.50
N TRP A 109 7.23 -6.88 -6.67
CA TRP A 109 7.20 -8.31 -6.40
C TRP A 109 6.82 -9.15 -7.62
N SER A 110 5.88 -8.66 -8.46
CA SER A 110 5.50 -9.35 -9.69
C SER A 110 6.66 -9.41 -10.68
N VAL A 111 7.40 -8.32 -10.83
CA VAL A 111 8.61 -8.28 -11.66
C VAL A 111 9.70 -9.18 -11.08
N LEU A 112 9.93 -9.13 -9.77
CA LEU A 112 10.90 -9.98 -9.08
C LEU A 112 10.57 -11.46 -9.25
N SER A 113 9.31 -11.85 -9.07
CA SER A 113 8.82 -13.22 -9.28
C SER A 113 9.09 -13.70 -10.71
N LEU A 114 8.86 -12.85 -11.71
CA LEU A 114 9.13 -13.13 -13.11
C LEU A 114 10.64 -13.35 -13.35
N LEU A 115 11.50 -12.45 -12.84
CA LEU A 115 12.95 -12.54 -13.00
C LEU A 115 13.51 -13.81 -12.32
N VAL A 116 13.05 -14.11 -11.10
CA VAL A 116 13.49 -15.32 -10.38
C VAL A 116 12.97 -16.59 -11.06
N LEU A 117 11.72 -16.59 -11.57
CA LEU A 117 11.19 -17.71 -12.32
C LEU A 117 12.01 -17.98 -13.60
N GLN A 118 12.43 -16.94 -14.31
CA GLN A 118 13.34 -17.05 -15.44
C GLN A 118 14.71 -17.58 -15.04
N LEU A 119 15.23 -17.19 -13.89
CA LEU A 119 16.51 -17.66 -13.37
C LEU A 119 16.46 -19.16 -13.02
N VAL A 120 15.41 -19.60 -12.30
CA VAL A 120 15.16 -21.00 -11.94
C VAL A 120 14.88 -21.84 -13.18
N GLY A 121 14.17 -21.28 -14.16
CA GLY A 121 13.82 -21.93 -15.41
C GLY A 121 15.00 -22.40 -16.26
N ARG A 122 16.20 -21.86 -16.05
CA ARG A 122 17.42 -22.14 -16.84
C ARG A 122 18.21 -23.35 -16.37
N ASP A 123 18.21 -23.61 -15.06
CA ASP A 123 19.00 -24.69 -14.49
C ASP A 123 18.53 -26.11 -14.93
N GLY A 124 17.43 -26.24 -15.68
CA GLY A 124 16.85 -27.51 -16.08
C GLY A 124 16.79 -27.80 -17.58
N ILE A 125 17.33 -26.94 -18.46
CA ILE A 125 17.21 -27.14 -19.92
C ILE A 125 18.59 -26.95 -20.59
N GLU A 126 19.32 -28.03 -20.72
CA GLU A 126 20.19 -28.28 -21.88
C GLU A 126 19.29 -28.52 -23.12
N SER A 127 18.59 -27.54 -23.60
CA SER A 127 17.92 -27.65 -24.90
C SER A 127 18.33 -26.53 -25.84
N THR A 128 19.08 -26.93 -26.84
CA THR A 128 19.66 -26.23 -27.96
C THR A 128 18.69 -25.44 -28.85
N ALA A 129 17.41 -25.31 -28.48
CA ALA A 129 16.39 -24.79 -29.40
C ALA A 129 15.50 -23.64 -28.87
N ARG A 130 15.74 -23.07 -27.69
CA ARG A 130 14.81 -22.03 -27.19
C ARG A 130 15.45 -20.71 -26.75
N ARG A 131 15.32 -19.73 -27.65
CA ARG A 131 15.35 -18.29 -27.48
C ARG A 131 16.69 -17.57 -27.25
N LYS A 132 17.20 -17.00 -28.30
CA LYS A 132 17.93 -15.71 -28.31
C LYS A 132 16.99 -14.57 -27.87
N SER A 133 16.55 -14.52 -26.61
CA SER A 133 15.98 -13.31 -26.02
C SER A 133 17.12 -12.47 -25.51
N LEU A 134 17.19 -11.20 -25.93
CA LEU A 134 18.22 -10.22 -25.54
C LEU A 134 18.34 -10.00 -24.02
N TRP A 135 17.31 -10.34 -23.25
CA TRP A 135 17.21 -10.20 -21.79
C TRP A 135 17.70 -11.43 -21.01
N CYS A 136 18.08 -12.49 -21.70
CA CYS A 136 18.26 -13.81 -21.09
C CYS A 136 19.70 -14.21 -20.74
N SER A 137 20.64 -13.32 -20.40
CA SER A 137 21.91 -13.74 -19.79
C SER A 137 21.79 -13.77 -18.27
N GLY A 138 22.32 -14.81 -17.58
CA GLY A 138 22.31 -14.92 -16.11
C GLY A 138 22.81 -13.65 -15.41
N PRO A 139 23.89 -13.00 -15.88
CA PRO A 139 24.36 -11.72 -15.37
C PRO A 139 23.32 -10.60 -15.38
N ARG A 140 22.61 -10.43 -16.49
CA ARG A 140 21.59 -9.38 -16.64
C ARG A 140 20.38 -9.59 -15.72
N LEU A 141 19.95 -10.84 -15.51
CA LEU A 141 18.88 -11.17 -14.58
C LEU A 141 19.26 -10.79 -13.14
N TRP A 142 20.50 -11.11 -12.71
CA TRP A 142 20.96 -10.76 -11.37
C TRP A 142 21.06 -9.24 -11.18
N ILE A 143 21.58 -8.51 -12.17
CA ILE A 143 21.61 -7.04 -12.14
C ILE A 143 20.21 -6.48 -12.05
N ALA A 144 19.26 -6.97 -12.88
CA ALA A 144 17.87 -6.54 -12.84
C ALA A 144 17.21 -6.85 -11.48
N ILE A 145 17.45 -8.02 -10.90
CA ILE A 145 17.00 -8.39 -9.55
C ILE A 145 17.53 -7.39 -8.52
N GLY A 146 18.83 -7.08 -8.56
CA GLY A 146 19.43 -6.10 -7.64
C GLY A 146 18.80 -4.72 -7.74
N VAL A 147 18.57 -4.23 -8.96
CA VAL A 147 17.90 -2.93 -9.18
C VAL A 147 16.45 -2.96 -8.69
N VAL A 148 15.69 -4.00 -9.05
CA VAL A 148 14.27 -4.14 -8.65
C VAL A 148 14.13 -4.23 -7.13
N VAL A 149 14.98 -4.99 -6.46
CA VAL A 149 14.99 -5.08 -5.00
C VAL A 149 15.36 -3.73 -4.38
N GLY A 150 16.40 -3.06 -4.87
CA GLY A 150 16.81 -1.76 -4.35
C GLY A 150 15.74 -0.69 -4.49
N VAL A 151 15.10 -0.59 -5.66
CA VAL A 151 13.97 0.32 -5.91
C VAL A 151 12.77 -0.05 -5.04
N GLY A 152 12.46 -1.34 -4.92
CA GLY A 152 11.38 -1.81 -4.06
C GLY A 152 11.58 -1.47 -2.59
N LEU A 153 12.81 -1.55 -2.07
CA LEU A 153 13.17 -1.15 -0.72
C LEU A 153 13.12 0.38 -0.51
N GLN A 154 13.17 1.17 -1.57
CA GLN A 154 12.88 2.60 -1.53
C GLN A 154 11.39 2.92 -1.54
N ASN A 155 10.53 1.92 -1.73
CA ASN A 155 9.08 2.06 -1.65
C ASN A 155 8.51 1.50 -0.33
N LYS A 156 8.87 0.25 0.02
CA LYS A 156 8.28 -0.41 1.19
C LYS A 156 9.22 -1.47 1.77
N LEU A 157 9.43 -1.40 3.09
CA LEU A 157 10.26 -2.38 3.81
C LEU A 157 9.64 -3.77 3.87
N LEU A 158 8.32 -3.88 3.67
CA LEU A 158 7.61 -5.15 3.64
C LEU A 158 8.26 -6.16 2.67
N LEU A 159 8.88 -5.67 1.58
CA LEU A 159 9.60 -6.48 0.58
C LEU A 159 10.67 -7.40 1.19
N ILE A 160 11.25 -7.06 2.34
CA ILE A 160 12.27 -7.88 3.00
C ILE A 160 11.72 -9.27 3.36
N PHE A 161 10.48 -9.35 3.85
CA PHE A 161 9.88 -10.62 4.29
C PHE A 161 9.69 -11.62 3.14
N PRO A 162 8.99 -11.27 2.02
CA PRO A 162 8.86 -12.19 0.91
C PRO A 162 10.20 -12.49 0.23
N LEU A 163 11.16 -11.54 0.20
CA LEU A 163 12.50 -11.77 -0.32
C LEU A 163 13.25 -12.80 0.54
N ALA A 164 13.26 -12.65 1.86
CA ALA A 164 13.90 -13.58 2.77
C ALA A 164 13.24 -14.97 2.69
N ALA A 165 11.91 -15.04 2.70
CA ALA A 165 11.17 -16.27 2.56
C ALA A 165 11.48 -16.99 1.24
N LEU A 166 11.58 -16.24 0.13
CA LEU A 166 11.93 -16.79 -1.19
C LEU A 166 13.37 -17.33 -1.22
N VAL A 167 14.32 -16.56 -0.68
CA VAL A 167 15.74 -17.00 -0.61
C VAL A 167 15.85 -18.27 0.22
N VAL A 168 15.23 -18.32 1.41
CA VAL A 168 15.21 -19.52 2.27
C VAL A 168 14.56 -20.70 1.53
N SER A 169 13.42 -20.49 0.88
CA SER A 169 12.73 -21.55 0.13
C SER A 169 13.57 -22.07 -1.04
N LEU A 170 14.27 -21.19 -1.76
CA LEU A 170 15.16 -21.57 -2.86
C LEU A 170 16.40 -22.33 -2.36
N LEU A 171 16.95 -21.94 -1.21
CA LEU A 171 18.09 -22.64 -0.60
C LEU A 171 17.69 -24.04 -0.08
N LEU A 172 16.48 -24.20 0.45
CA LEU A 172 16.03 -25.49 1.02
C LEU A 172 15.47 -26.43 -0.05
N LEU A 173 14.69 -25.90 -0.98
CA LEU A 173 13.87 -26.70 -1.90
C LEU A 173 14.13 -26.43 -3.38
N GLY A 174 14.82 -25.34 -3.71
CA GLY A 174 15.08 -24.92 -5.09
C GLY A 174 16.47 -25.30 -5.61
N PRO A 175 16.82 -24.84 -6.81
CA PRO A 175 18.13 -25.06 -7.43
C PRO A 175 19.18 -24.17 -6.79
N ARG A 176 19.86 -24.65 -5.74
CA ARG A 176 20.89 -23.90 -4.97
C ARG A 176 22.01 -23.33 -5.84
N LYS A 177 22.30 -23.98 -7.00
CA LYS A 177 23.36 -23.55 -7.94
C LYS A 177 23.16 -22.14 -8.48
N ILE A 178 21.93 -21.62 -8.52
CA ILE A 178 21.65 -20.24 -8.95
C ILE A 178 22.42 -19.22 -8.10
N PHE A 179 22.68 -19.50 -6.83
CA PHE A 179 23.42 -18.61 -5.92
C PHE A 179 24.95 -18.76 -6.06
N ALA A 180 25.44 -19.85 -6.68
CA ALA A 180 26.87 -20.12 -6.87
C ALA A 180 27.42 -19.34 -8.07
N THR A 181 27.22 -18.03 -8.10
CA THR A 181 27.68 -17.13 -9.16
C THR A 181 28.18 -15.81 -8.57
N LYS A 182 29.19 -15.21 -9.19
CA LYS A 182 29.68 -13.86 -8.81
C LYS A 182 28.62 -12.76 -8.94
N TYR A 183 27.58 -12.98 -9.71
CA TYR A 183 26.51 -11.99 -9.96
C TYR A 183 25.49 -11.90 -8.82
N PHE A 184 25.37 -12.93 -7.98
CA PHE A 184 24.53 -12.88 -6.78
C PHE A 184 24.99 -11.81 -5.77
N PRO A 185 26.27 -11.81 -5.29
CA PRO A 185 26.74 -10.72 -4.43
C PRO A 185 26.73 -9.35 -5.11
N ILE A 186 26.91 -9.27 -6.44
CA ILE A 186 26.77 -8.01 -7.17
C ILE A 186 25.33 -7.50 -7.09
N ALA A 187 24.32 -8.36 -7.24
CA ALA A 187 22.92 -7.98 -7.10
C ALA A 187 22.61 -7.45 -5.69
N ILE A 188 23.16 -8.10 -4.66
CA ILE A 188 23.03 -7.60 -3.28
C ILE A 188 23.69 -6.22 -3.15
N GLY A 189 24.90 -6.04 -3.67
CA GLY A 189 25.61 -4.75 -3.64
C GLY A 189 24.82 -3.64 -4.32
N ILE A 190 24.22 -3.91 -5.49
CA ILE A 190 23.35 -2.96 -6.20
C ILE A 190 22.13 -2.60 -5.36
N ALA A 191 21.43 -3.60 -4.80
CA ALA A 191 20.26 -3.37 -3.97
C ALA A 191 20.58 -2.51 -2.74
N VAL A 192 21.67 -2.85 -2.04
CA VAL A 192 22.14 -2.08 -0.87
C VAL A 192 22.53 -0.66 -1.26
N LEU A 193 23.26 -0.48 -2.37
CA LEU A 193 23.68 0.84 -2.85
C LEU A 193 22.47 1.76 -3.12
N ILE A 194 21.43 1.23 -3.77
CA ILE A 194 20.21 1.97 -4.03
C ILE A 194 19.46 2.28 -2.72
N TRP A 195 19.46 1.36 -1.77
CA TRP A 195 18.79 1.50 -0.49
C TRP A 195 19.54 2.34 0.54
N LEU A 196 20.85 2.55 0.34
CA LEU A 196 21.76 3.19 1.30
C LEU A 196 21.32 4.59 1.76
N PRO A 197 20.75 5.48 0.91
CA PRO A 197 20.27 6.79 1.36
C PRO A 197 19.20 6.68 2.45
N TYR A 198 18.25 5.76 2.28
CA TYR A 198 17.22 5.51 3.29
C TYR A 198 17.80 4.94 4.59
N LEU A 199 18.71 3.98 4.51
CA LEU A 199 19.40 3.44 5.69
C LEU A 199 20.17 4.52 6.44
N GLY A 200 20.84 5.41 5.70
CA GLY A 200 21.53 6.56 6.30
C GLY A 200 20.59 7.52 7.02
N TRP A 201 19.42 7.76 6.44
CA TRP A 201 18.37 8.57 7.09
C TRP A 201 17.84 7.90 8.35
N GLN A 202 17.53 6.61 8.32
CA GLN A 202 17.06 5.84 9.46
C GLN A 202 18.08 5.88 10.62
N ALA A 203 19.34 5.66 10.30
CA ALA A 203 20.41 5.67 11.30
C ALA A 203 20.58 7.05 11.98
N ARG A 204 20.45 8.14 11.22
CA ARG A 204 20.54 9.51 11.76
C ARG A 204 19.34 9.91 12.61
N ASN A 205 18.17 9.29 12.40
CA ASN A 205 16.93 9.60 13.10
C ASN A 205 16.55 8.55 14.18
N GLY A 206 17.48 7.66 14.56
CA GLY A 206 17.24 6.69 15.66
C GLY A 206 16.38 5.50 15.28
N TRP A 207 16.31 5.14 14.00
CA TRP A 207 15.55 3.99 13.46
C TRP A 207 14.03 4.04 13.74
N PRO A 208 13.33 5.12 13.37
CA PRO A 208 11.90 5.27 13.65
C PRO A 208 11.04 4.19 12.99
N GLN A 209 11.51 3.57 11.89
CA GLN A 209 10.83 2.44 11.28
C GLN A 209 10.73 1.22 12.21
N TRP A 210 11.70 1.05 13.13
CA TRP A 210 11.61 0.01 14.15
C TRP A 210 10.54 0.33 15.19
N GLU A 211 10.41 1.60 15.58
CA GLU A 211 9.32 2.07 16.46
C GLU A 211 7.96 1.87 15.79
N MET A 212 7.84 2.22 14.50
CA MET A 212 6.65 1.98 13.69
C MET A 212 6.26 0.49 13.66
N GLY A 213 7.23 -0.39 13.41
CA GLY A 213 6.99 -1.83 13.41
C GLY A 213 6.45 -2.34 14.75
N ARG A 214 6.95 -1.81 15.87
CA ARG A 214 6.43 -2.13 17.21
C ARG A 214 5.03 -1.57 17.45
N ALA A 215 4.76 -0.36 16.99
CA ALA A 215 3.44 0.27 17.11
C ALA A 215 2.39 -0.56 16.34
N ILE A 216 2.67 -0.96 15.10
CA ILE A 216 1.78 -1.82 14.30
C ILE A 216 1.56 -3.18 15.00
N ALA A 217 2.62 -3.82 15.48
CA ALA A 217 2.51 -5.09 16.21
C ALA A 217 1.74 -4.95 17.53
N GLY A 218 1.77 -3.77 18.16
CA GLY A 218 0.98 -3.42 19.35
C GLY A 218 -0.48 -3.06 19.07
N GLY A 219 -0.93 -3.07 17.80
CA GLY A 219 -2.31 -2.78 17.42
C GLY A 219 -2.65 -1.29 17.27
N SER A 220 -1.67 -0.40 17.26
CA SER A 220 -1.90 1.06 17.14
C SER A 220 -2.53 1.48 15.80
N SER A 221 -2.39 0.66 14.76
CA SER A 221 -2.91 0.96 13.41
C SER A 221 -4.39 0.60 13.20
N GLY A 222 -5.10 0.16 14.23
CA GLY A 222 -6.55 -0.16 14.18
C GLY A 222 -6.96 -1.31 13.25
N THR A 223 -6.01 -1.94 12.54
CA THR A 223 -6.27 -2.91 11.47
C THR A 223 -5.65 -4.28 11.72
N SER A 224 -5.42 -4.64 12.99
CA SER A 224 -4.98 -6.01 13.32
C SER A 224 -6.17 -6.97 13.19
N ASP A 225 -6.21 -7.71 12.07
CA ASP A 225 -7.21 -8.74 11.84
C ASP A 225 -7.12 -9.83 12.90
N SER A 226 -8.28 -10.35 13.34
CA SER A 226 -8.28 -11.58 14.14
C SER A 226 -7.66 -12.72 13.33
N PRO A 227 -7.06 -13.75 13.96
CA PRO A 227 -6.47 -14.88 13.26
C PRO A 227 -7.42 -15.56 12.26
N ILE A 228 -8.70 -15.63 12.59
CA ILE A 228 -9.73 -16.18 11.70
C ILE A 228 -9.94 -15.25 10.50
N MET A 229 -10.07 -13.94 10.76
CA MET A 229 -10.27 -12.95 9.70
C MET A 229 -9.06 -12.89 8.77
N PHE A 230 -7.83 -12.95 9.30
CA PHE A 230 -6.61 -13.03 8.50
C PHE A 230 -6.68 -14.16 7.45
N VAL A 231 -7.15 -15.35 7.85
CA VAL A 231 -7.29 -16.49 6.92
C VAL A 231 -8.44 -16.27 5.94
N LEU A 232 -9.60 -15.80 6.40
CA LEU A 232 -10.76 -15.55 5.53
C LEU A 232 -10.47 -14.48 4.49
N LEU A 233 -9.75 -13.44 4.86
CA LEU A 233 -9.36 -12.36 3.94
C LEU A 233 -8.44 -12.84 2.82
N GLN A 234 -7.71 -13.95 2.96
CA GLN A 234 -6.95 -14.53 1.84
C GLN A 234 -7.86 -14.91 0.66
N PHE A 235 -9.09 -15.31 0.94
CA PHE A 235 -10.10 -15.59 -0.10
C PHE A 235 -10.72 -14.30 -0.64
N GLY A 236 -10.94 -13.31 0.25
CA GLY A 236 -11.50 -12.00 -0.11
C GLY A 236 -10.57 -11.17 -1.01
N LEU A 237 -9.26 -11.17 -0.74
CA LEU A 237 -8.26 -10.37 -1.47
C LEU A 237 -8.24 -10.64 -2.97
N MET A 238 -8.48 -11.89 -3.38
CA MET A 238 -8.57 -12.23 -4.80
C MET A 238 -10.01 -12.20 -5.32
N GLY A 239 -10.99 -12.20 -4.41
CA GLY A 239 -12.38 -12.51 -4.67
C GLY A 239 -12.63 -14.02 -4.57
N PRO A 240 -13.73 -14.42 -3.93
CA PRO A 240 -13.99 -15.83 -3.59
C PRO A 240 -14.09 -16.74 -4.84
N VAL A 241 -14.51 -16.19 -5.98
CA VAL A 241 -14.62 -16.93 -7.26
C VAL A 241 -13.26 -17.42 -7.75
N LEU A 242 -12.18 -16.72 -7.45
CA LEU A 242 -10.82 -17.07 -7.88
C LEU A 242 -10.11 -18.01 -6.91
N ALA A 243 -10.69 -18.30 -5.75
CA ALA A 243 -10.07 -19.16 -4.73
C ALA A 243 -9.68 -20.54 -5.27
N PRO A 244 -10.52 -21.27 -6.00
CA PRO A 244 -10.12 -22.59 -6.56
C PRO A 244 -8.90 -22.48 -7.48
N LEU A 245 -8.76 -21.38 -8.22
CA LEU A 245 -7.68 -21.23 -9.19
C LEU A 245 -6.32 -21.00 -8.51
N TRP A 246 -6.24 -20.10 -7.52
CA TRP A 246 -4.97 -19.85 -6.84
C TRP A 246 -4.59 -21.02 -5.90
N LEU A 247 -5.56 -21.68 -5.27
CA LEU A 247 -5.30 -22.90 -4.48
C LEU A 247 -4.76 -24.02 -5.36
N PHE A 248 -5.34 -24.21 -6.53
CA PHE A 248 -4.83 -25.18 -7.49
C PHE A 248 -3.43 -24.80 -8.00
N GLY A 249 -3.17 -23.51 -8.22
CA GLY A 249 -1.85 -23.00 -8.55
C GLY A 249 -0.83 -23.29 -7.44
N LEU A 250 -1.19 -23.05 -6.18
CA LEU A 250 -0.37 -23.37 -5.02
C LEU A 250 -0.06 -24.88 -4.94
N TRP A 251 -1.08 -25.72 -5.10
CA TRP A 251 -0.92 -27.17 -5.11
C TRP A 251 0.00 -27.63 -6.25
N ARG A 252 -0.18 -27.08 -7.47
CA ARG A 252 0.67 -27.39 -8.62
C ARG A 252 2.13 -27.01 -8.36
N LEU A 253 2.39 -25.81 -7.84
CA LEU A 253 3.76 -25.38 -7.53
C LEU A 253 4.38 -26.27 -6.46
N ALA A 254 3.63 -26.69 -5.44
CA ALA A 254 4.12 -27.58 -4.38
C ALA A 254 4.51 -28.96 -4.90
N ARG A 255 3.82 -29.48 -5.95
CA ARG A 255 4.10 -30.78 -6.58
C ARG A 255 5.25 -30.75 -7.59
N ASP A 256 5.57 -29.57 -8.14
CA ASP A 256 6.63 -29.44 -9.12
C ASP A 256 7.97 -29.15 -8.43
N HIS A 257 8.91 -30.11 -8.52
CA HIS A 257 10.23 -30.00 -7.92
C HIS A 257 10.99 -28.72 -8.31
N ARG A 258 10.71 -28.17 -9.47
CA ARG A 258 11.34 -26.96 -10.01
C ARG A 258 10.81 -25.70 -9.36
N TYR A 259 9.52 -25.67 -9.03
CA TYR A 259 8.81 -24.46 -8.62
C TYR A 259 8.31 -24.50 -7.18
N ARG A 260 8.49 -25.62 -6.46
CA ARG A 260 8.01 -25.82 -5.08
C ARG A 260 8.52 -24.76 -4.09
N ALA A 261 9.65 -24.11 -4.40
CA ALA A 261 10.16 -22.99 -3.59
C ALA A 261 9.17 -21.83 -3.50
N PHE A 262 8.41 -21.52 -4.58
CA PHE A 262 7.39 -20.48 -4.54
C PHE A 262 6.19 -20.86 -3.65
N ALA A 263 5.79 -22.15 -3.67
CA ALA A 263 4.75 -22.62 -2.76
C ALA A 263 5.20 -22.58 -1.31
N ALA A 264 6.45 -22.96 -1.03
CA ALA A 264 7.04 -22.85 0.30
C ALA A 264 7.16 -21.41 0.78
N THR A 265 7.48 -20.47 -0.13
CA THR A 265 7.50 -19.04 0.17
C THR A 265 6.14 -18.57 0.65
N TYR A 266 5.05 -18.93 -0.04
CA TYR A 266 3.68 -18.61 0.40
C TYR A 266 3.41 -19.19 1.79
N GLY A 267 3.73 -20.48 2.02
CA GLY A 267 3.53 -21.13 3.32
C GLY A 267 4.32 -20.47 4.46
N LEU A 268 5.59 -20.12 4.22
CA LEU A 268 6.43 -19.41 5.20
C LEU A 268 5.87 -18.03 5.53
N LEU A 269 5.45 -17.26 4.54
CA LEU A 269 4.85 -15.95 4.75
C LEU A 269 3.51 -16.04 5.47
N LEU A 270 2.68 -17.02 5.11
CA LEU A 270 1.39 -17.26 5.78
C LEU A 270 1.60 -17.51 7.28
N VAL A 271 2.53 -18.42 7.63
CA VAL A 271 2.84 -18.73 9.02
C VAL A 271 3.45 -17.51 9.72
N LEU A 272 4.41 -16.85 9.09
CA LEU A 272 5.08 -15.68 9.65
C LEU A 272 4.06 -14.58 10.01
N PHE A 273 3.27 -14.14 9.04
CA PHE A 273 2.32 -13.05 9.26
C PHE A 273 1.15 -13.43 10.16
N PHE A 274 0.75 -14.71 10.15
CA PHE A 274 -0.21 -15.21 11.12
C PHE A 274 0.31 -15.11 12.57
N VAL A 275 1.59 -15.47 12.79
CA VAL A 275 2.19 -15.47 14.14
C VAL A 275 2.48 -14.07 14.64
N ILE A 276 2.96 -13.16 13.76
CA ILE A 276 3.32 -11.79 14.18
C ILE A 276 2.15 -10.80 14.10
N GLY A 277 0.93 -11.24 13.77
CA GLY A 277 -0.23 -10.35 13.63
C GLY A 277 -0.14 -9.39 12.43
N GLY A 278 0.46 -9.84 11.32
CA GLY A 278 0.55 -9.05 10.09
C GLY A 278 -0.80 -8.86 9.40
N LYS A 279 -0.94 -7.78 8.63
CA LYS A 279 -2.16 -7.52 7.85
C LYS A 279 -2.34 -8.57 6.75
N ALA A 280 -3.57 -8.99 6.50
CA ALA A 280 -3.89 -10.05 5.54
C ALA A 280 -3.33 -9.80 4.13
N TYR A 281 -3.32 -8.54 3.67
CA TYR A 281 -2.84 -8.18 2.35
C TYR A 281 -1.31 -8.28 2.18
N TYR A 282 -0.53 -8.50 3.25
CA TYR A 282 0.92 -8.70 3.14
C TYR A 282 1.30 -9.95 2.34
N LEU A 283 0.37 -10.91 2.21
CA LEU A 283 0.51 -12.06 1.30
C LEU A 283 0.18 -11.73 -0.16
N GLY A 284 -0.34 -10.54 -0.42
CA GLY A 284 -0.80 -10.09 -1.74
C GLY A 284 0.21 -10.28 -2.86
N ALA A 285 1.49 -10.08 -2.53
CA ALA A 285 2.62 -10.25 -3.44
C ALA A 285 2.69 -11.65 -4.11
N MET A 286 2.16 -12.69 -3.48
CA MET A 286 2.25 -14.07 -3.98
C MET A 286 1.13 -14.45 -4.96
N TYR A 287 -0.01 -13.76 -4.95
CA TYR A 287 -1.16 -14.19 -5.74
C TYR A 287 -0.97 -14.12 -7.26
N PRO A 288 -0.28 -13.14 -7.86
CA PRO A 288 -0.05 -13.13 -9.29
C PRO A 288 0.64 -14.41 -9.82
N ILE A 289 1.63 -14.93 -9.09
CA ILE A 289 2.31 -16.16 -9.49
C ILE A 289 1.44 -17.40 -9.24
N LEU A 290 0.65 -17.43 -8.17
CA LEU A 290 -0.27 -18.55 -7.87
C LEU A 290 -1.38 -18.63 -8.93
N LEU A 291 -2.00 -17.51 -9.29
CA LEU A 291 -3.02 -17.43 -10.33
C LEU A 291 -2.44 -17.83 -11.69
N ALA A 292 -1.24 -17.33 -12.02
CA ALA A 292 -0.56 -17.72 -13.27
C ALA A 292 -0.27 -19.23 -13.33
N ALA A 293 0.18 -19.83 -12.21
CA ALA A 293 0.43 -21.26 -12.12
C ALA A 293 -0.86 -22.10 -12.30
N GLY A 294 -1.98 -21.63 -11.75
CA GLY A 294 -3.29 -22.29 -11.89
C GLY A 294 -3.91 -22.12 -13.29
N ALA A 295 -3.70 -20.94 -13.91
CA ALA A 295 -4.28 -20.63 -15.21
C ALA A 295 -3.76 -21.54 -16.34
N VAL A 296 -2.50 -21.99 -16.28
CA VAL A 296 -1.91 -22.82 -17.33
C VAL A 296 -2.62 -24.17 -17.49
N PRO A 297 -2.75 -25.01 -16.44
CA PRO A 297 -3.45 -26.29 -16.61
C PRO A 297 -4.94 -26.11 -16.85
N LEU A 298 -5.59 -25.08 -16.29
CA LEU A 298 -6.99 -24.79 -16.58
C LEU A 298 -7.19 -24.47 -18.05
N ALA A 299 -6.37 -23.60 -18.63
CA ALA A 299 -6.44 -23.27 -20.06
C ALA A 299 -6.13 -24.49 -20.95
N THR A 300 -5.20 -25.35 -20.54
CA THR A 300 -4.89 -26.61 -21.24
C THR A 300 -6.09 -27.58 -21.20
N TRP A 301 -6.72 -27.71 -20.04
CA TRP A 301 -7.92 -28.55 -19.88
C TRP A 301 -9.11 -28.02 -20.67
N LEU A 302 -9.28 -26.71 -20.75
CA LEU A 302 -10.32 -26.07 -21.56
C LEU A 302 -10.09 -26.34 -23.04
N GLY A 303 -8.85 -26.30 -23.52
CA GLY A 303 -8.53 -26.55 -24.94
C GLY A 303 -9.43 -25.73 -25.87
N GLU A 304 -10.18 -26.42 -26.76
CA GLU A 304 -11.14 -25.83 -27.68
C GLU A 304 -12.59 -25.77 -27.16
N ARG A 305 -12.83 -26.12 -25.90
CA ARG A 305 -14.16 -26.17 -25.29
C ARG A 305 -14.75 -24.77 -25.11
N LYS A 306 -15.48 -24.27 -26.11
CA LYS A 306 -16.08 -22.91 -26.09
C LYS A 306 -16.97 -22.67 -24.89
N ILE A 307 -17.80 -23.66 -24.49
CA ILE A 307 -18.68 -23.55 -23.31
C ILE A 307 -17.85 -23.42 -22.02
N GLY A 308 -16.75 -24.19 -21.91
CA GLY A 308 -15.85 -24.09 -20.78
C GLY A 308 -15.20 -22.71 -20.65
N TRP A 309 -14.70 -22.16 -21.76
CA TRP A 309 -14.18 -20.80 -21.81
C TRP A 309 -15.24 -19.75 -21.46
N ALA A 310 -16.46 -19.90 -21.98
CA ALA A 310 -17.57 -19.00 -21.64
C ALA A 310 -17.88 -19.04 -20.14
N ALA A 311 -17.93 -20.23 -19.53
CA ALA A 311 -18.19 -20.38 -18.09
C ALA A 311 -17.07 -19.76 -17.23
N VAL A 312 -15.80 -19.99 -17.57
CA VAL A 312 -14.66 -19.38 -16.85
C VAL A 312 -14.65 -17.86 -17.03
N SER A 313 -14.86 -17.36 -18.26
CA SER A 313 -14.94 -15.93 -18.52
C SER A 313 -16.09 -15.26 -17.75
N PHE A 314 -17.24 -15.92 -17.66
CA PHE A 314 -18.38 -15.46 -16.88
C PHE A 314 -18.05 -15.40 -15.38
N GLY A 315 -17.38 -16.44 -14.83
CA GLY A 315 -16.92 -16.44 -13.45
C GLY A 315 -15.94 -15.28 -13.16
N VAL A 316 -14.98 -15.04 -14.06
CA VAL A 316 -14.04 -13.91 -13.93
C VAL A 316 -14.78 -12.56 -14.03
N ALA A 317 -15.78 -12.46 -14.91
CA ALA A 317 -16.59 -11.24 -15.05
C ALA A 317 -17.43 -10.97 -13.78
N ILE A 318 -18.01 -12.02 -13.17
CA ILE A 318 -18.71 -11.89 -11.87
C ILE A 318 -17.74 -11.42 -10.80
N ASN A 319 -16.55 -12.02 -10.71
CA ASN A 319 -15.53 -11.59 -9.75
C ASN A 319 -15.15 -10.12 -9.96
N ALA A 320 -14.91 -9.74 -11.21
CA ALA A 320 -14.58 -8.36 -11.56
C ALA A 320 -15.70 -7.38 -11.18
N ALA A 321 -16.95 -7.72 -11.46
CA ALA A 321 -18.09 -6.87 -11.12
C ALA A 321 -18.25 -6.72 -9.59
N LEU A 322 -18.16 -7.83 -8.85
CA LEU A 322 -18.23 -7.82 -7.39
C LEU A 322 -17.10 -7.00 -6.76
N CYS A 323 -15.86 -7.26 -7.18
CA CYS A 323 -14.69 -6.54 -6.67
C CYS A 323 -14.72 -5.05 -7.09
N ALA A 324 -15.19 -4.73 -8.31
CA ALA A 324 -15.31 -3.34 -8.74
C ALA A 324 -16.35 -2.56 -7.90
N VAL A 325 -17.49 -3.15 -7.57
CA VAL A 325 -18.50 -2.50 -6.73
C VAL A 325 -17.97 -2.27 -5.32
N LEU A 326 -17.19 -3.22 -4.77
CA LEU A 326 -16.67 -3.14 -3.40
C LEU A 326 -15.43 -2.24 -3.27
N PHE A 327 -14.54 -2.24 -4.28
CA PHE A 327 -13.20 -1.64 -4.14
C PHE A 327 -12.94 -0.48 -5.11
N LEU A 328 -13.85 -0.15 -6.02
CA LEU A 328 -13.75 1.03 -6.88
C LEU A 328 -14.88 2.02 -6.60
N PRO A 329 -14.67 3.31 -6.84
CA PRO A 329 -15.70 4.34 -6.65
C PRO A 329 -16.78 4.28 -7.74
N VAL A 330 -17.49 3.15 -7.83
CA VAL A 330 -18.55 2.89 -8.82
C VAL A 330 -19.89 3.45 -8.36
N LEU A 331 -20.22 3.26 -7.07
CA LEU A 331 -21.48 3.69 -6.51
C LEU A 331 -21.52 5.22 -6.31
N PRO A 332 -22.68 5.86 -6.47
CA PRO A 332 -22.86 7.24 -6.02
C PRO A 332 -22.65 7.36 -4.50
N VAL A 333 -22.00 8.43 -4.05
CA VAL A 333 -21.76 8.70 -2.61
C VAL A 333 -23.08 8.69 -1.81
N SER A 334 -24.17 9.20 -2.40
CA SER A 334 -25.48 9.29 -1.76
C SER A 334 -26.10 7.95 -1.33
N VAL A 335 -25.72 6.85 -1.97
CA VAL A 335 -26.23 5.50 -1.64
C VAL A 335 -25.19 4.64 -0.90
N LEU A 336 -23.97 5.11 -0.78
CA LEU A 336 -22.85 4.33 -0.26
C LEU A 336 -23.11 3.89 1.21
N LYS A 337 -23.65 4.77 2.05
CA LYS A 337 -23.99 4.49 3.44
C LYS A 337 -25.01 3.35 3.63
N ASP A 338 -25.86 3.13 2.64
CA ASP A 338 -26.94 2.12 2.67
C ASP A 338 -26.47 0.77 2.08
N THR A 339 -25.17 0.64 1.81
CA THR A 339 -24.56 -0.56 1.21
C THR A 339 -23.51 -1.18 2.14
N PRO A 340 -23.19 -2.48 1.98
CA PRO A 340 -22.15 -3.11 2.77
C PRO A 340 -20.71 -2.70 2.36
N VAL A 341 -20.55 -1.77 1.40
CA VAL A 341 -19.23 -1.40 0.87
C VAL A 341 -18.32 -0.88 1.96
N LEU A 342 -18.80 0.04 2.81
CA LEU A 342 -17.97 0.62 3.89
C LEU A 342 -17.56 -0.42 4.93
N ALA A 343 -18.41 -1.41 5.20
CA ALA A 343 -18.07 -2.50 6.13
C ALA A 343 -17.04 -3.47 5.58
N VAL A 344 -16.92 -3.59 4.25
CA VAL A 344 -15.95 -4.47 3.57
C VAL A 344 -14.69 -3.72 3.16
N ASN A 345 -14.84 -2.47 2.76
CA ASN A 345 -13.77 -1.60 2.27
C ASN A 345 -13.87 -0.24 2.99
N TYR A 346 -13.29 -0.20 4.16
CA TYR A 346 -13.21 0.99 5.00
C TYR A 346 -12.53 2.18 4.27
N ASP A 347 -11.47 1.90 3.48
CA ASP A 347 -10.73 2.90 2.72
C ASP A 347 -11.62 3.75 1.77
N ALA A 348 -12.79 3.22 1.36
CA ALA A 348 -13.73 3.99 0.56
C ALA A 348 -14.32 5.18 1.34
N GLY A 349 -14.58 5.03 2.64
CA GLY A 349 -15.03 6.10 3.54
C GLY A 349 -13.96 7.18 3.72
N GLU A 350 -12.71 6.76 3.81
CA GLU A 350 -11.54 7.63 4.01
C GLU A 350 -11.21 8.54 2.80
N THR A 351 -11.94 8.38 1.70
CA THR A 351 -11.82 9.27 0.53
C THR A 351 -12.86 10.38 0.50
N ILE A 352 -13.83 10.39 1.42
CA ILE A 352 -15.03 11.22 1.32
C ILE A 352 -15.08 12.26 2.43
N GLY A 353 -15.46 13.50 2.05
CA GLY A 353 -15.78 14.54 3.03
C GLY A 353 -14.67 15.56 3.32
N TRP A 354 -13.46 15.40 2.82
CA TRP A 354 -12.34 16.30 3.14
C TRP A 354 -12.58 17.79 2.87
N PRO A 355 -13.17 18.23 1.72
CA PRO A 355 -13.50 19.64 1.53
C PRO A 355 -14.49 20.17 2.55
N GLU A 356 -15.49 19.38 2.95
CA GLU A 356 -16.48 19.76 3.96
C GLU A 356 -15.86 19.80 5.35
N PHE A 357 -14.99 18.82 5.68
CA PHE A 357 -14.18 18.81 6.89
C PHE A 357 -13.41 20.13 7.03
N VAL A 358 -12.63 20.51 6.02
CA VAL A 358 -11.82 21.73 6.06
C VAL A 358 -12.69 22.98 6.09
N ARG A 359 -13.86 22.99 5.44
CA ARG A 359 -14.82 24.11 5.53
C ARG A 359 -15.28 24.34 6.96
N GLN A 360 -15.58 23.29 7.71
CA GLN A 360 -16.02 23.36 9.11
C GLN A 360 -14.88 23.83 10.03
N VAL A 361 -13.68 23.31 9.84
CA VAL A 361 -12.46 23.81 10.53
C VAL A 361 -12.25 25.31 10.25
N GLY A 362 -12.42 25.74 8.99
CA GLY A 362 -12.33 27.13 8.57
C GLY A 362 -13.42 28.02 9.18
N ALA A 363 -14.63 27.50 9.40
CA ALA A 363 -15.71 28.24 10.07
C ALA A 363 -15.34 28.53 11.54
N VAL A 364 -14.72 27.59 12.25
CA VAL A 364 -14.22 27.83 13.59
C VAL A 364 -13.07 28.83 13.57
N ARG A 365 -12.12 28.69 12.61
CA ARG A 365 -11.00 29.63 12.41
C ARG A 365 -11.49 31.08 12.26
N ALA A 366 -12.58 31.31 11.53
CA ALA A 366 -13.13 32.65 11.33
C ALA A 366 -13.62 33.33 12.61
N SER A 367 -13.83 32.59 13.68
CA SER A 367 -14.20 33.12 15.01
C SER A 367 -13.01 33.40 15.95
N MET A 368 -11.79 33.13 15.48
CA MET A 368 -10.54 33.27 16.24
C MET A 368 -9.75 34.51 15.82
N GLY A 369 -8.76 34.90 16.62
CA GLY A 369 -7.81 35.96 16.28
C GLY A 369 -6.85 35.56 15.14
N ASP A 370 -5.90 36.45 14.82
CA ASP A 370 -4.95 36.19 13.72
C ASP A 370 -3.75 35.33 14.14
N ASP A 371 -3.36 35.38 15.40
CA ASP A 371 -2.23 34.60 15.92
C ASP A 371 -2.70 33.23 16.43
N ILE A 372 -2.83 32.31 15.49
CA ILE A 372 -3.28 30.95 15.76
C ILE A 372 -2.33 29.88 15.22
N ALA A 373 -2.40 28.70 15.83
CA ALA A 373 -1.88 27.46 15.27
C ALA A 373 -2.99 26.40 15.18
N VAL A 374 -2.86 25.50 14.23
CA VAL A 374 -3.78 24.35 14.07
C VAL A 374 -3.06 23.09 14.51
N LEU A 375 -3.71 22.32 15.40
CA LEU A 375 -3.26 21.02 15.86
C LEU A 375 -4.23 19.95 15.37
N THR A 376 -3.73 18.86 14.83
CA THR A 376 -4.56 17.75 14.35
C THR A 376 -4.19 16.44 15.01
N ALA A 377 -5.19 15.56 15.19
CA ALA A 377 -4.96 14.25 15.77
C ALA A 377 -4.13 13.37 14.83
N ASN A 378 -4.38 13.43 13.53
CA ASN A 378 -3.75 12.54 12.58
C ASN A 378 -3.22 13.26 11.32
N TYR A 379 -2.40 12.52 10.53
CA TYR A 379 -1.78 13.03 9.30
C TYR A 379 -2.80 13.28 8.16
N GLY A 380 -3.94 12.57 8.14
CA GLY A 380 -4.99 12.76 7.14
C GLY A 380 -5.67 14.11 7.30
N GLU A 381 -6.05 14.47 8.52
CA GLU A 381 -6.60 15.78 8.89
C GLU A 381 -5.61 16.90 8.54
N ALA A 382 -4.34 16.73 8.94
CA ALA A 382 -3.29 17.69 8.62
C ALA A 382 -3.13 17.87 7.11
N GLY A 383 -3.03 16.78 6.36
CA GLY A 383 -2.91 16.81 4.90
C GLY A 383 -4.13 17.44 4.21
N ALA A 384 -5.34 17.22 4.75
CA ALA A 384 -6.56 17.85 4.24
C ALA A 384 -6.54 19.37 4.44
N ILE A 385 -6.11 19.83 5.63
CA ILE A 385 -5.98 21.26 5.92
C ILE A 385 -4.91 21.92 5.02
N GLU A 386 -3.78 21.28 4.79
CA GLU A 386 -2.78 21.77 3.85
C GLU A 386 -3.31 21.85 2.41
N ARG A 387 -4.15 20.88 2.01
CA ARG A 387 -4.67 20.79 0.66
C ARG A 387 -5.80 21.78 0.40
N PHE A 388 -6.72 21.98 1.34
CA PHE A 388 -7.96 22.73 1.16
C PHE A 388 -8.10 23.94 2.05
N GLY A 389 -7.14 24.23 2.95
CA GLY A 389 -7.27 25.26 3.97
C GLY A 389 -7.03 26.70 3.50
N ALA A 390 -6.33 26.90 2.38
CA ALA A 390 -5.95 28.24 1.91
C ALA A 390 -7.15 29.22 1.74
N PRO A 391 -8.32 28.83 1.19
CA PRO A 391 -9.48 29.70 1.09
C PRO A 391 -10.05 30.15 2.44
N TYR A 392 -9.73 29.45 3.51
CA TYR A 392 -10.19 29.71 4.88
C TYR A 392 -9.12 30.35 5.76
N HIS A 393 -7.99 30.75 5.19
CA HIS A 393 -6.84 31.33 5.91
C HIS A 393 -6.35 30.43 7.06
N LEU A 394 -6.42 29.10 6.88
CA LEU A 394 -5.88 28.15 7.82
C LEU A 394 -4.34 28.12 7.69
N PRO A 395 -3.59 28.26 8.80
CA PRO A 395 -2.15 28.11 8.76
C PRO A 395 -1.77 26.62 8.52
N VAL A 396 -0.48 26.38 8.24
CA VAL A 396 0.09 25.04 8.16
C VAL A 396 -0.19 24.30 9.48
N PRO A 397 -0.81 23.13 9.43
CA PRO A 397 -1.16 22.39 10.63
C PRO A 397 0.05 21.67 11.24
N HIS A 398 -0.04 21.40 12.53
CA HIS A 398 0.92 20.56 13.26
C HIS A 398 0.22 19.29 13.76
N SER A 399 0.90 18.15 13.69
CA SER A 399 0.41 16.89 14.26
C SER A 399 1.56 16.10 14.89
N GLY A 400 1.27 15.44 15.98
CA GLY A 400 2.19 14.49 16.61
C GLY A 400 2.34 13.19 15.81
N HIS A 401 1.54 13.00 14.75
CA HIS A 401 1.40 11.74 14.03
C HIS A 401 2.41 11.62 12.89
N ASN A 402 3.12 10.48 12.85
CA ASN A 402 4.03 10.11 11.77
C ASN A 402 5.00 11.25 11.41
N SER A 403 5.20 11.57 10.13
CA SER A 403 6.18 12.57 9.68
C SER A 403 5.89 13.99 10.14
N TYR A 404 4.64 14.33 10.43
CA TYR A 404 4.29 15.66 10.93
C TYR A 404 4.98 16.01 12.22
N TRP A 405 5.23 15.01 13.10
CA TRP A 405 6.01 15.24 14.32
C TRP A 405 7.42 15.73 14.01
N TRP A 406 8.08 15.21 12.97
CA TRP A 406 9.43 15.62 12.53
C TRP A 406 9.46 17.01 11.88
N TRP A 407 8.32 17.48 11.36
CA TRP A 407 8.22 18.81 10.76
C TRP A 407 8.06 19.92 11.81
N GLY A 408 7.86 19.58 13.06
CA GLY A 408 8.03 20.45 14.20
C GLY A 408 6.74 20.94 14.87
N PRO A 409 6.89 21.47 16.09
CA PRO A 409 5.79 21.99 16.88
C PRO A 409 5.30 23.35 16.39
N PRO A 410 4.14 23.82 16.90
CA PRO A 410 3.74 25.20 16.82
C PRO A 410 4.78 26.14 17.47
N ARG A 411 4.71 27.42 17.11
CA ARG A 411 5.56 28.44 17.72
C ARG A 411 5.15 28.69 19.19
N ASP A 412 6.12 28.80 20.08
CA ASP A 412 5.88 29.28 21.45
C ASP A 412 5.32 30.70 21.43
N GLY A 413 4.38 30.97 22.35
CA GLY A 413 3.73 32.28 22.47
C GLY A 413 2.56 32.50 21.51
N THR A 414 2.16 31.52 20.70
CA THR A 414 0.92 31.55 19.92
C THR A 414 -0.28 31.76 20.86
N ALA A 415 -1.16 32.70 20.50
CA ALA A 415 -2.25 33.13 21.38
C ALA A 415 -3.38 32.08 21.49
N GLU A 416 -3.75 31.44 20.38
CA GLU A 416 -4.84 30.50 20.31
C GLU A 416 -4.46 29.26 19.47
N TYR A 417 -5.03 28.12 19.84
CA TYR A 417 -4.83 26.87 19.13
C TYR A 417 -6.19 26.28 18.75
N LEU A 418 -6.35 25.97 17.46
CA LEU A 418 -7.49 25.20 16.97
C LEU A 418 -7.08 23.73 16.96
N ALA A 419 -7.64 22.95 17.88
CA ALA A 419 -7.44 21.51 17.98
C ALA A 419 -8.57 20.77 17.24
N VAL A 420 -8.17 19.87 16.35
CA VAL A 420 -9.04 19.09 15.44
C VAL A 420 -8.82 17.61 15.71
N GLY A 421 -9.87 16.86 15.98
CA GLY A 421 -9.82 15.40 16.19
C GLY A 421 -9.15 14.97 17.51
N ILE A 422 -8.64 15.89 18.30
CA ILE A 422 -7.91 15.56 19.54
C ILE A 422 -8.90 15.53 20.70
N GLU A 423 -8.93 14.41 21.41
CA GLU A 423 -9.80 14.23 22.57
C GLU A 423 -9.50 15.23 23.69
N ARG A 424 -10.57 15.66 24.40
CA ARG A 424 -10.48 16.69 25.44
C ARG A 424 -9.48 16.33 26.55
N ASP A 425 -9.43 15.07 26.94
CA ASP A 425 -8.56 14.62 28.05
C ASP A 425 -7.08 14.76 27.67
N ARG A 426 -6.73 14.45 26.40
CA ARG A 426 -5.38 14.68 25.87
C ARG A 426 -5.05 16.17 25.80
N LEU A 427 -6.01 17.01 25.39
CA LEU A 427 -5.81 18.45 25.39
C LEU A 427 -5.65 19.02 26.78
N ALA A 428 -6.31 18.46 27.82
CA ALA A 428 -6.17 18.89 29.21
C ALA A 428 -4.78 18.66 29.80
N GLU A 429 -4.01 17.73 29.24
CA GLU A 429 -2.60 17.55 29.60
C GLU A 429 -1.72 18.68 29.01
N ILE A 430 -2.14 19.30 27.90
CA ILE A 430 -1.38 20.28 27.14
C ILE A 430 -1.79 21.71 27.49
N PHE A 431 -3.10 22.00 27.62
CA PHE A 431 -3.66 23.33 27.74
C PHE A 431 -4.39 23.53 29.06
N ALA A 432 -4.35 24.76 29.58
CA ALA A 432 -5.11 25.15 30.75
C ALA A 432 -6.56 25.53 30.41
N GLU A 433 -6.77 26.09 29.23
CA GLU A 433 -8.09 26.52 28.76
C GLU A 433 -8.49 25.75 27.50
N ILE A 434 -9.66 25.09 27.55
CA ILE A 434 -10.19 24.28 26.44
C ILE A 434 -11.68 24.60 26.29
N ARG A 435 -12.07 25.16 25.15
CA ARG A 435 -13.43 25.52 24.81
C ARG A 435 -13.92 24.67 23.64
N PRO A 436 -15.04 23.94 23.77
CA PRO A 436 -15.65 23.25 22.64
C PRO A 436 -16.02 24.24 21.53
N ALA A 437 -15.77 23.88 20.28
CA ALA A 437 -16.05 24.71 19.11
C ALA A 437 -16.90 24.00 18.05
N GLY A 438 -17.26 22.74 18.25
CA GLY A 438 -18.12 21.95 17.38
C GLY A 438 -17.67 20.50 17.27
N ARG A 439 -18.28 19.80 16.33
CA ARG A 439 -17.90 18.46 15.88
C ARG A 439 -17.99 18.42 14.37
N ILE A 440 -17.14 17.61 13.77
CA ILE A 440 -17.12 17.38 12.32
C ILE A 440 -18.35 16.56 11.93
N ASP A 441 -19.02 16.97 10.87
CA ASP A 441 -20.11 16.23 10.24
C ASP A 441 -19.95 16.29 8.72
N ASN A 442 -19.73 15.15 8.08
CA ASN A 442 -19.58 15.08 6.63
C ASN A 442 -20.91 15.37 5.88
N GLY A 443 -22.03 15.50 6.58
CA GLY A 443 -23.35 15.80 6.01
C GLY A 443 -23.94 14.69 5.15
N LEU A 444 -23.27 13.54 5.06
CA LEU A 444 -23.62 12.41 4.20
C LEU A 444 -24.04 11.18 5.02
N GLY A 445 -23.78 11.20 6.34
CA GLY A 445 -24.00 10.06 7.22
C GLY A 445 -23.08 8.87 6.89
N ILE A 446 -21.89 9.16 6.34
CA ILE A 446 -20.85 8.18 6.06
C ILE A 446 -19.99 8.03 7.30
N ASP A 447 -19.83 6.79 7.74
CA ASP A 447 -18.92 6.44 8.83
C ASP A 447 -17.48 6.38 8.29
N ASN A 448 -16.65 7.28 8.79
CA ASN A 448 -15.20 7.35 8.56
C ASN A 448 -14.52 7.92 9.82
N ASP A 449 -13.19 7.89 9.87
CA ASP A 449 -12.42 8.31 11.06
C ASP A 449 -12.73 9.74 11.51
N GLU A 450 -13.08 10.63 10.58
CA GLU A 450 -13.28 12.05 10.89
C GLU A 450 -14.73 12.39 11.29
N GLN A 451 -15.70 11.46 11.09
CA GLN A 451 -17.11 11.72 11.43
C GLN A 451 -17.33 11.80 12.93
N GLY A 452 -17.81 12.93 13.40
CA GLY A 452 -18.08 13.17 14.82
C GLY A 452 -16.86 13.66 15.62
N GLU A 453 -15.68 13.79 15.00
CA GLU A 453 -14.46 14.26 15.64
C GLU A 453 -14.63 15.68 16.23
N PRO A 454 -14.10 15.92 17.46
CA PRO A 454 -14.31 17.18 18.15
C PRO A 454 -13.42 18.30 17.60
N LEU A 455 -13.95 19.52 17.70
CA LEU A 455 -13.23 20.78 17.50
C LEU A 455 -13.14 21.56 18.81
N PHE A 456 -11.94 22.01 19.17
CA PHE A 456 -11.71 22.82 20.37
C PHE A 456 -10.86 24.06 20.04
N ILE A 457 -11.15 25.15 20.76
CA ILE A 457 -10.26 26.31 20.84
C ILE A 457 -9.54 26.23 22.17
N CYS A 458 -8.21 26.19 22.14
CA CYS A 458 -7.35 26.03 23.30
C CYS A 458 -6.46 27.25 23.51
N ARG A 459 -6.11 27.55 24.77
CA ARG A 459 -5.20 28.62 25.16
C ARG A 459 -4.32 28.19 26.32
N SER A 460 -3.29 28.95 26.54
CA SER A 460 -2.39 28.79 27.71
C SER A 460 -1.78 27.39 27.76
N PRO A 461 -0.83 27.07 26.87
CA PRO A 461 -0.07 25.82 26.99
C PRO A 461 0.58 25.74 28.38
N ARG A 462 0.55 24.55 28.98
CA ARG A 462 1.07 24.32 30.37
C ARG A 462 2.58 24.31 30.47
N ALA A 463 3.27 24.13 29.33
CA ALA A 463 4.73 24.15 29.23
C ALA A 463 5.14 24.61 27.81
N PRO A 464 6.42 24.94 27.58
CA PRO A 464 6.93 25.22 26.24
C PRO A 464 6.73 24.03 25.28
N TRP A 465 6.53 24.31 24.00
CA TRP A 465 6.34 23.27 22.99
C TRP A 465 7.54 22.31 22.87
N SER A 466 8.73 22.74 23.20
CA SER A 466 9.91 21.85 23.28
C SER A 466 9.73 20.67 24.24
N GLU A 467 8.92 20.83 25.30
CA GLU A 467 8.60 19.76 26.24
C GLU A 467 7.34 18.99 25.86
N LEU A 468 6.29 19.73 25.47
CA LEU A 468 4.98 19.14 25.13
C LEU A 468 5.07 18.30 23.86
N TRP A 469 5.86 18.71 22.85
CA TRP A 469 5.97 18.04 21.57
C TRP A 469 6.55 16.64 21.64
N VAL A 470 7.48 16.42 22.56
CA VAL A 470 8.03 15.07 22.78
C VAL A 470 6.93 14.07 23.19
N ARG A 471 5.94 14.54 23.99
CA ARG A 471 4.81 13.71 24.44
C ARG A 471 3.72 13.57 23.37
N ALA A 472 3.66 14.48 22.40
CA ALA A 472 2.70 14.43 21.31
C ALA A 472 3.02 13.33 20.26
N LYS A 473 4.28 12.84 20.23
CA LYS A 473 4.72 11.83 19.24
C LYS A 473 3.92 10.55 19.34
N HIS A 474 3.32 10.15 18.20
CA HIS A 474 2.70 8.84 18.03
C HIS A 474 2.87 8.34 16.60
N LEU A 475 2.85 7.01 16.43
CA LEU A 475 3.08 6.30 15.19
C LEU A 475 1.97 5.27 15.00
N GLY A 476 1.55 5.03 13.75
CA GLY A 476 0.62 3.94 13.43
C GLY A 476 -0.51 4.24 12.49
#